data_3cacab257fc72715eb1a18062e2db93f
#
_entry.id   3cacab257fc72715eb1a18062e2db93f
#
_cell.length_a   1.000
_cell.length_b   1.000
_cell.length_c   1.000
_cell.angle_alpha   90.00
_cell.angle_beta   90.00
_cell.angle_gamma   90.00
#
_symmetry.space_group_name_H-M   'P 1'
#
loop_
_entity.id
_entity.type
_entity.pdbx_description
1 polymer ?
#
loop_
_entity_poly.entity_id
_entity_poly.type
_entity_poly.pdbx_seq_one_letter_code
_entity_poly.pdbx_strand_id
1 'polypeptide(L)'
;PQARIINVMLAEDDGMYIVTAKGKPFYKQLVESGQIALAAMCPDCQSLKFNGRLCVVGKEWVDKVFEHNPGMNEVYPGESRYILDAFHIYEGHGEWFDLLHYPISREGFAYGGDEVEENGFFVSDRCIGCGKCAEVCPQQCIVPGMPYAIDPVHCLQCGRCAEFCPADAVERLHP
;
A
#
# COMPACT_ATOMS: atom_id res chain seq x y z
N PRO A 1 7.35 -0.79 -15.77
CA PRO A 1 7.11 -1.49 -14.48
C PRO A 1 7.51 -2.97 -14.58
N GLN A 2 8.11 -3.52 -13.54
CA GLN A 2 8.47 -4.93 -13.45
C GLN A 2 8.02 -5.45 -12.09
N ALA A 3 7.24 -6.54 -12.06
CA ALA A 3 6.84 -7.21 -10.83
C ALA A 3 7.85 -8.32 -10.49
N ARG A 4 8.09 -8.53 -9.20
CA ARG A 4 8.94 -9.62 -8.68
C ARG A 4 8.56 -9.96 -7.25
N ILE A 5 8.87 -11.18 -6.87
CA ILE A 5 8.70 -11.61 -5.48
C ILE A 5 9.91 -11.14 -4.69
N ILE A 6 9.68 -10.52 -3.55
CA ILE A 6 10.69 -10.13 -2.58
C ILE A 6 10.22 -10.53 -1.18
N ASN A 7 11.18 -10.64 -0.26
CA ASN A 7 10.89 -10.79 1.16
C ASN A 7 11.31 -9.53 1.90
N VAL A 8 10.46 -9.02 2.78
CA VAL A 8 10.86 -8.09 3.84
C VAL A 8 11.63 -8.93 4.85
N MET A 9 12.91 -8.61 5.03
CA MET A 9 13.84 -9.43 5.81
C MET A 9 13.88 -9.04 7.28
N LEU A 10 13.63 -7.76 7.56
CA LEU A 10 13.49 -7.20 8.92
C LEU A 10 12.39 -6.14 8.89
N ALA A 11 11.69 -6.02 10.04
CA ALA A 11 10.80 -4.90 10.34
C ALA A 11 11.20 -4.38 11.72
N GLU A 12 11.59 -3.12 11.78
CA GLU A 12 12.05 -2.41 12.97
C GLU A 12 11.16 -1.18 13.19
N ASP A 13 11.32 -0.50 14.30
CA ASP A 13 10.52 0.69 14.63
C ASP A 13 10.73 1.84 13.62
N ASP A 14 11.87 1.86 12.94
CA ASP A 14 12.25 2.87 11.95
C ASP A 14 11.90 2.48 10.50
N GLY A 15 11.36 1.30 10.27
CA GLY A 15 10.91 0.86 8.94
C GLY A 15 11.23 -0.59 8.59
N MET A 16 11.22 -0.87 7.30
CA MET A 16 11.42 -2.21 6.76
C MET A 16 12.75 -2.33 6.03
N TYR A 17 13.31 -3.54 6.03
CA TYR A 17 14.58 -3.82 5.35
C TYR A 17 14.47 -4.99 4.39
N ILE A 18 15.03 -4.78 3.21
CA ILE A 18 15.16 -5.81 2.17
C ILE A 18 16.62 -5.91 1.74
N VAL A 19 16.99 -7.05 1.16
CA VAL A 19 18.33 -7.24 0.58
C VAL A 19 18.20 -7.68 -0.88
N THR A 20 19.16 -7.22 -1.71
CA THR A 20 19.28 -7.69 -3.08
C THR A 20 20.71 -7.62 -3.56
N ALA A 21 21.09 -8.51 -4.51
CA ALA A 21 22.43 -8.54 -5.06
C ALA A 21 22.66 -7.39 -6.05
N LYS A 22 23.84 -6.78 -5.96
CA LYS A 22 24.29 -5.63 -6.78
C LYS A 22 24.21 -5.88 -8.30
N GLY A 23 24.39 -7.11 -8.73
CA GLY A 23 24.31 -7.49 -10.15
C GLY A 23 22.90 -7.62 -10.72
N LYS A 24 21.86 -7.48 -9.90
CA LYS A 24 20.47 -7.64 -10.37
C LYS A 24 19.92 -6.34 -10.97
N PRO A 25 19.12 -6.40 -12.05
CA PRO A 25 18.39 -5.22 -12.55
C PRO A 25 17.53 -4.54 -11.49
N PHE A 26 17.04 -5.29 -10.52
CA PHE A 26 16.27 -4.75 -9.40
C PHE A 26 17.09 -3.81 -8.53
N TYR A 27 18.33 -4.16 -8.22
CA TYR A 27 19.26 -3.31 -7.49
C TYR A 27 19.38 -1.93 -8.15
N LYS A 28 19.64 -1.95 -9.47
CA LYS A 28 19.76 -0.71 -10.24
C LYS A 28 18.49 0.12 -10.19
N GLN A 29 17.31 -0.50 -10.33
CA GLN A 29 16.03 0.19 -10.25
C GLN A 29 15.81 0.86 -8.88
N LEU A 30 16.12 0.17 -7.78
CA LEU A 30 15.98 0.72 -6.43
C LEU A 30 16.92 1.91 -6.21
N VAL A 31 18.18 1.80 -6.64
CA VAL A 31 19.16 2.88 -6.49
C VAL A 31 18.77 4.10 -7.34
N GLU A 32 18.32 3.89 -8.58
CA GLU A 32 17.96 4.99 -9.49
C GLU A 32 16.66 5.68 -9.10
N SER A 33 15.66 4.94 -8.63
CA SER A 33 14.35 5.51 -8.28
C SER A 33 14.28 6.01 -6.84
N GLY A 34 14.98 5.38 -5.91
CA GLY A 34 14.80 5.60 -4.47
C GLY A 34 13.39 5.21 -3.97
N GLN A 35 12.64 4.43 -4.74
CA GLN A 35 11.24 4.10 -4.47
C GLN A 35 10.96 2.62 -4.63
N ILE A 36 9.94 2.15 -3.92
CA ILE A 36 9.43 0.79 -4.00
C ILE A 36 7.92 0.78 -3.90
N ALA A 37 7.28 -0.09 -4.68
CA ALA A 37 5.88 -0.44 -4.53
C ALA A 37 5.77 -1.93 -4.17
N LEU A 38 5.00 -2.24 -3.14
CA LEU A 38 4.80 -3.58 -2.63
C LEU A 38 3.33 -3.95 -2.70
N ALA A 39 3.05 -5.22 -2.97
CA ALA A 39 1.74 -5.80 -2.78
C ALA A 39 1.93 -7.15 -2.09
N ALA A 40 1.12 -7.39 -1.07
CA ALA A 40 1.09 -8.65 -0.35
C ALA A 40 -0.35 -9.12 -0.20
N MET A 41 -0.53 -10.43 -0.09
CA MET A 41 -1.82 -11.04 0.22
C MET A 41 -1.65 -11.97 1.40
N CYS A 42 -2.48 -11.82 2.41
CA CYS A 42 -2.57 -12.71 3.54
C CYS A 42 -3.43 -13.94 3.21
N PRO A 43 -3.28 -15.06 3.94
CA PRO A 43 -4.08 -16.27 3.74
C PRO A 43 -5.59 -16.02 3.80
N ASP A 44 -6.03 -15.03 4.59
CA ASP A 44 -7.44 -14.69 4.82
C ASP A 44 -7.98 -13.70 3.77
N CYS A 45 -7.45 -13.69 2.55
CA CYS A 45 -7.86 -12.79 1.46
C CYS A 45 -7.76 -11.28 1.77
N GLN A 46 -7.03 -10.93 2.81
CA GLN A 46 -6.68 -9.55 3.09
C GLN A 46 -5.49 -9.15 2.22
N SER A 47 -5.53 -7.98 1.64
CA SER A 47 -4.45 -7.49 0.80
C SER A 47 -3.84 -6.21 1.37
N LEU A 48 -2.53 -6.10 1.21
CA LEU A 48 -1.76 -4.93 1.54
C LEU A 48 -1.20 -4.32 0.26
N LYS A 49 -1.37 -3.03 0.07
CA LYS A 49 -0.64 -2.23 -0.91
C LYS A 49 0.21 -1.21 -0.17
N PHE A 50 1.40 -0.99 -0.66
CA PHE A 50 2.34 -0.06 -0.05
C PHE A 50 3.21 0.61 -1.10
N ASN A 51 3.42 1.91 -0.96
CA ASN A 51 4.39 2.70 -1.70
C ASN A 51 5.34 3.34 -0.69
N GLY A 52 6.63 3.29 -0.97
CA GLY A 52 7.60 3.82 -0.02
C GLY A 52 8.87 4.31 -0.67
N ARG A 53 9.65 5.04 0.13
CA ARG A 53 11.00 5.52 -0.20
C ARG A 53 12.03 4.69 0.52
N LEU A 54 13.15 4.48 -0.14
CA LEU A 54 14.23 3.67 0.39
C LEU A 54 15.60 4.24 0.06
N CYS A 55 16.59 3.82 0.84
CA CYS A 55 18.00 4.09 0.58
C CYS A 55 18.85 2.86 0.86
N VAL A 56 20.05 2.82 0.28
CA VAL A 56 21.06 1.82 0.61
C VAL A 56 21.62 2.12 2.00
N VAL A 57 21.77 1.09 2.83
CA VAL A 57 22.36 1.19 4.17
C VAL A 57 23.63 0.35 4.29
N GLY A 58 24.32 0.46 5.40
CA GLY A 58 25.64 -0.14 5.62
C GLY A 58 25.64 -1.68 5.69
N LYS A 59 26.86 -2.26 5.69
CA LYS A 59 27.07 -3.72 5.75
C LYS A 59 26.53 -4.34 7.05
N GLU A 60 26.53 -3.59 8.13
CA GLU A 60 26.00 -3.99 9.42
C GLU A 60 24.53 -4.43 9.32
N TRP A 61 23.78 -3.86 8.41
CA TRP A 61 22.39 -4.26 8.15
C TRP A 61 22.29 -5.57 7.37
N VAL A 62 23.26 -5.85 6.50
CA VAL A 62 23.35 -7.18 5.88
C VAL A 62 23.58 -8.24 6.94
N ASP A 63 24.53 -7.99 7.88
CA ASP A 63 24.81 -8.92 8.96
C ASP A 63 23.60 -9.12 9.87
N LYS A 64 22.90 -8.05 10.26
CA LYS A 64 21.67 -8.11 11.05
C LYS A 64 20.56 -8.94 10.35
N VAL A 65 20.40 -8.76 9.04
CA VAL A 65 19.47 -9.58 8.24
C VAL A 65 19.83 -11.07 8.33
N PHE A 66 21.12 -11.41 8.22
CA PHE A 66 21.57 -12.81 8.28
C PHE A 66 21.48 -13.42 9.68
N GLU A 67 21.60 -12.62 10.74
CA GLU A 67 21.34 -13.06 12.11
C GLU A 67 19.89 -13.46 12.32
N HIS A 68 18.95 -12.66 11.79
CA HIS A 68 17.52 -12.93 11.90
C HIS A 68 17.00 -13.97 10.90
N ASN A 69 17.75 -14.21 9.81
CA ASN A 69 17.38 -15.13 8.74
C ASN A 69 18.51 -16.15 8.50
N PRO A 70 18.78 -17.08 9.43
CA PRO A 70 19.95 -17.96 9.36
C PRO A 70 20.00 -18.84 8.12
N GLY A 71 18.88 -19.19 7.50
CA GLY A 71 18.84 -19.92 6.23
C GLY A 71 19.52 -19.20 5.07
N MET A 72 19.68 -17.87 5.16
CA MET A 72 20.45 -17.10 4.16
C MET A 72 21.92 -17.49 4.11
N ASN A 73 22.50 -18.03 5.22
CA ASN A 73 23.87 -18.48 5.26
C ASN A 73 24.14 -19.72 4.37
N GLU A 74 23.12 -20.50 4.07
CA GLU A 74 23.23 -21.62 3.12
C GLU A 74 23.33 -21.13 1.68
N VAL A 75 22.65 -20.02 1.37
CA VAL A 75 22.66 -19.43 0.02
C VAL A 75 23.88 -18.55 -0.21
N TYR A 76 24.30 -17.81 0.81
CA TYR A 76 25.43 -16.87 0.77
C TYR A 76 26.40 -17.12 1.94
N PRO A 77 27.20 -18.19 1.90
CA PRO A 77 28.09 -18.55 2.99
C PRO A 77 29.25 -17.56 3.16
N GLY A 78 29.57 -17.24 4.43
CA GLY A 78 30.71 -16.40 4.79
C GLY A 78 30.68 -15.02 4.13
N GLU A 79 31.80 -14.60 3.59
CA GLU A 79 31.97 -13.28 2.96
C GLU A 79 31.13 -13.08 1.67
N SER A 80 30.60 -14.17 1.08
CA SER A 80 29.80 -14.06 -0.13
C SER A 80 28.49 -13.27 0.08
N ARG A 81 28.04 -13.13 1.33
CA ARG A 81 26.88 -12.28 1.70
C ARG A 81 27.04 -10.82 1.28
N TYR A 82 28.27 -10.31 1.17
CA TYR A 82 28.54 -8.90 0.83
C TYR A 82 28.45 -8.57 -0.66
N ILE A 83 28.02 -9.53 -1.49
CA ILE A 83 27.49 -9.21 -2.82
C ILE A 83 26.10 -8.58 -2.75
N LEU A 84 25.42 -8.70 -1.60
CA LEU A 84 24.15 -8.04 -1.30
C LEU A 84 24.41 -6.66 -0.72
N ASP A 85 23.49 -5.75 -0.97
CA ASP A 85 23.27 -4.56 -0.15
C ASP A 85 21.91 -4.66 0.52
N ALA A 86 21.82 -4.09 1.72
CA ALA A 86 20.59 -3.86 2.41
C ALA A 86 20.00 -2.50 2.04
N PHE A 87 18.70 -2.45 1.91
CA PHE A 87 17.92 -1.25 1.66
C PHE A 87 16.97 -1.02 2.82
N HIS A 88 16.99 0.18 3.36
CA HIS A 88 16.05 0.65 4.37
C HIS A 88 14.89 1.38 3.70
N ILE A 89 13.69 0.88 3.87
CA ILE A 89 12.44 1.53 3.48
C ILE A 89 12.03 2.36 4.68
N TYR A 90 12.34 3.66 4.66
CA TYR A 90 12.29 4.54 5.83
C TYR A 90 11.02 5.37 5.92
N GLU A 91 10.27 5.50 4.85
CA GLU A 91 8.97 6.17 4.84
C GLU A 91 8.06 5.57 3.78
N GLY A 92 6.77 5.75 3.95
CA GLY A 92 5.79 5.35 2.96
C GLY A 92 4.38 5.30 3.51
N HIS A 93 3.45 5.07 2.59
CA HIS A 93 2.04 4.91 2.88
C HIS A 93 1.49 3.66 2.21
N GLY A 94 0.38 3.19 2.70
CA GLY A 94 -0.26 2.01 2.17
C GLY A 94 -1.71 1.88 2.56
N GLU A 95 -2.29 0.79 2.13
CA GLU A 95 -3.69 0.47 2.38
C GLU A 95 -3.80 -1.02 2.69
N TRP A 96 -4.46 -1.30 3.78
CA TRP A 96 -4.95 -2.62 4.13
C TRP A 96 -6.39 -2.77 3.64
N PHE A 97 -6.71 -3.85 2.94
CA PHE A 97 -8.03 -4.09 2.40
C PHE A 97 -8.51 -5.50 2.73
N ASP A 98 -9.63 -5.59 3.42
CA ASP A 98 -10.28 -6.83 3.83
C ASP A 98 -11.56 -7.03 3.00
N LEU A 99 -11.56 -8.06 2.16
CA LEU A 99 -12.70 -8.48 1.35
C LEU A 99 -13.48 -9.64 1.95
N LEU A 100 -12.92 -10.31 2.96
CA LEU A 100 -13.51 -11.53 3.51
C LEU A 100 -14.62 -11.23 4.51
N HIS A 101 -14.42 -10.23 5.33
CA HIS A 101 -15.38 -9.85 6.34
C HIS A 101 -16.38 -8.83 5.78
N TYR A 102 -17.66 -8.96 6.16
CA TYR A 102 -18.69 -8.04 5.74
C TYR A 102 -19.18 -7.20 6.92
N PRO A 103 -19.30 -5.88 6.76
CA PRO A 103 -18.94 -5.10 5.57
C PRO A 103 -17.44 -5.16 5.30
N ILE A 104 -17.06 -5.04 4.02
CA ILE A 104 -15.64 -4.92 3.65
C ILE A 104 -15.00 -3.77 4.42
N SER A 105 -13.70 -3.86 4.67
CA SER A 105 -12.99 -2.75 5.30
C SER A 105 -11.71 -2.38 4.57
N ARG A 106 -11.39 -1.10 4.66
CA ARG A 106 -10.23 -0.48 4.05
C ARG A 106 -9.62 0.49 5.06
N GLU A 107 -8.34 0.34 5.30
CA GLU A 107 -7.62 1.15 6.26
C GLU A 107 -6.32 1.66 5.64
N GLY A 108 -6.17 2.97 5.55
CA GLY A 108 -4.92 3.62 5.15
C GLY A 108 -3.96 3.72 6.31
N PHE A 109 -2.67 3.57 6.04
CA PHE A 109 -1.59 3.79 7.01
C PHE A 109 -0.41 4.49 6.36
N ALA A 110 0.39 5.17 7.18
CA ALA A 110 1.64 5.80 6.76
C ALA A 110 2.66 5.79 7.91
N TYR A 111 3.94 5.87 7.57
CA TYR A 111 5.02 6.02 8.54
C TYR A 111 6.20 6.82 7.96
N GLY A 112 7.15 7.20 8.81
CA GLY A 112 8.39 7.86 8.41
C GLY A 112 8.20 9.31 7.94
N GLY A 113 7.06 9.94 8.24
CA GLY A 113 6.76 11.31 7.82
C GLY A 113 5.94 11.42 6.54
N ASP A 114 5.56 10.29 5.95
CA ASP A 114 4.58 10.23 4.86
C ASP A 114 3.14 10.38 5.40
N GLU A 115 2.19 10.69 4.53
CA GLU A 115 0.79 10.87 4.89
C GLU A 115 -0.07 9.77 4.26
N VAL A 116 -1.19 9.45 4.93
CA VAL A 116 -2.16 8.51 4.36
C VAL A 116 -2.78 9.12 3.12
N GLU A 117 -2.67 8.42 1.99
CA GLU A 117 -3.32 8.83 0.76
C GLU A 117 -4.83 8.53 0.83
N GLU A 118 -5.63 9.57 0.90
CA GLU A 118 -7.08 9.43 0.85
C GLU A 118 -7.53 9.18 -0.59
N ASN A 119 -8.02 7.98 -0.85
CA ASN A 119 -8.53 7.57 -2.14
C ASN A 119 -10.03 7.30 -2.08
N GLY A 120 -10.74 7.53 -3.19
CA GLY A 120 -12.15 7.19 -3.29
C GLY A 120 -13.00 8.27 -3.91
N PHE A 121 -14.23 8.39 -3.43
CA PHE A 121 -15.21 9.33 -3.93
C PHE A 121 -15.81 10.13 -2.78
N PHE A 122 -16.18 11.37 -3.06
CA PHE A 122 -16.93 12.23 -2.16
C PHE A 122 -18.14 12.84 -2.88
N VAL A 123 -19.07 13.37 -2.12
CA VAL A 123 -20.26 14.05 -2.67
C VAL A 123 -20.12 15.54 -2.45
N SER A 124 -20.09 16.30 -3.53
CA SER A 124 -19.92 17.75 -3.52
C SER A 124 -21.26 18.50 -3.22
N ASP A 125 -21.16 19.80 -3.03
CA ASP A 125 -22.31 20.69 -2.78
C ASP A 125 -23.32 20.77 -3.95
N ARG A 126 -22.99 20.18 -5.12
CA ARG A 126 -23.93 20.02 -6.23
C ARG A 126 -25.00 18.96 -5.96
N CYS A 127 -24.93 18.26 -4.83
CA CYS A 127 -25.87 17.24 -4.44
C CYS A 127 -27.28 17.81 -4.31
N ILE A 128 -28.24 17.17 -4.98
CA ILE A 128 -29.68 17.53 -4.92
C ILE A 128 -30.49 16.65 -3.97
N GLY A 129 -29.85 15.78 -3.19
CA GLY A 129 -30.51 14.93 -2.21
C GLY A 129 -31.38 13.80 -2.78
N CYS A 130 -31.20 13.39 -4.03
CA CYS A 130 -32.08 12.43 -4.70
C CYS A 130 -31.91 10.97 -4.24
N GLY A 131 -30.84 10.62 -3.52
CA GLY A 131 -30.61 9.28 -2.95
C GLY A 131 -30.14 8.20 -3.92
N LYS A 132 -30.03 8.46 -5.23
CA LYS A 132 -29.66 7.45 -6.21
C LYS A 132 -28.29 6.81 -5.96
N CYS A 133 -27.33 7.59 -5.48
CA CYS A 133 -26.00 7.07 -5.13
C CYS A 133 -26.06 5.99 -4.03
N ALA A 134 -26.89 6.19 -3.01
CA ALA A 134 -27.10 5.21 -1.95
C ALA A 134 -27.84 3.96 -2.43
N GLU A 135 -28.85 4.14 -3.29
CA GLU A 135 -29.63 3.03 -3.87
C GLU A 135 -28.76 2.07 -4.69
N VAL A 136 -27.80 2.59 -5.47
CA VAL A 136 -26.96 1.78 -6.34
C VAL A 136 -25.68 1.28 -5.68
N CYS A 137 -25.39 1.67 -4.44
CA CYS A 137 -24.17 1.30 -3.74
C CYS A 137 -24.19 -0.18 -3.31
N PRO A 138 -23.28 -1.04 -3.83
CA PRO A 138 -23.29 -2.46 -3.49
C PRO A 138 -22.89 -2.72 -2.03
N GLN A 139 -22.19 -1.78 -1.38
CA GLN A 139 -21.77 -1.89 0.03
C GLN A 139 -22.69 -1.12 0.98
N GLN A 140 -23.68 -0.39 0.45
CA GLN A 140 -24.59 0.44 1.26
C GLN A 140 -23.83 1.42 2.19
N CYS A 141 -22.64 1.87 1.77
CA CYS A 141 -21.76 2.73 2.53
C CYS A 141 -22.00 4.23 2.29
N ILE A 142 -23.18 4.60 1.76
CA ILE A 142 -23.53 6.00 1.49
C ILE A 142 -24.68 6.42 2.41
N VAL A 143 -24.38 7.36 3.30
CA VAL A 143 -25.29 7.82 4.34
C VAL A 143 -26.11 9.00 3.84
N PRO A 144 -27.45 9.00 4.09
CA PRO A 144 -28.30 10.14 3.75
C PRO A 144 -27.89 11.43 4.45
N GLY A 145 -27.94 12.52 3.69
CA GLY A 145 -27.58 13.86 4.15
C GLY A 145 -27.75 14.89 3.02
N MET A 146 -27.32 16.13 3.26
CA MET A 146 -27.32 17.18 2.26
C MET A 146 -26.00 17.99 2.38
N PRO A 147 -24.97 17.58 1.62
CA PRO A 147 -24.89 16.45 0.69
C PRO A 147 -24.95 15.09 1.38
N TYR A 148 -25.18 14.01 0.59
CA TYR A 148 -24.95 12.64 1.04
C TYR A 148 -23.47 12.43 1.39
N ALA A 149 -23.17 11.49 2.30
CA ALA A 149 -21.80 11.19 2.70
C ALA A 149 -21.40 9.75 2.33
N ILE A 150 -20.22 9.56 1.77
CA ILE A 150 -19.67 8.24 1.49
C ILE A 150 -18.76 7.85 2.65
N ASP A 151 -18.99 6.66 3.24
CA ASP A 151 -18.06 6.09 4.22
C ASP A 151 -16.87 5.48 3.48
N PRO A 152 -15.65 6.05 3.61
CA PRO A 152 -14.49 5.59 2.86
C PRO A 152 -14.00 4.21 3.33
N VAL A 153 -14.24 3.85 4.59
CA VAL A 153 -13.80 2.57 5.17
C VAL A 153 -14.47 1.38 4.49
N HIS A 154 -15.75 1.53 4.15
CA HIS A 154 -16.55 0.47 3.53
C HIS A 154 -16.73 0.66 2.03
N CYS A 155 -16.05 1.62 1.41
CA CYS A 155 -16.18 1.93 0.00
C CYS A 155 -15.31 1.03 -0.88
N LEU A 156 -15.94 0.33 -1.86
CA LEU A 156 -15.22 -0.44 -2.89
C LEU A 156 -14.46 0.43 -3.91
N GLN A 157 -14.69 1.74 -3.92
CA GLN A 157 -14.17 2.67 -4.92
C GLN A 157 -14.56 2.29 -6.37
N CYS A 158 -15.70 1.62 -6.53
CA CYS A 158 -16.17 1.10 -7.83
C CYS A 158 -16.69 2.17 -8.79
N GLY A 159 -16.96 3.40 -8.31
CA GLY A 159 -17.45 4.52 -9.14
C GLY A 159 -18.94 4.48 -9.51
N ARG A 160 -19.67 3.44 -9.12
CA ARG A 160 -21.09 3.30 -9.52
C ARG A 160 -21.96 4.48 -9.07
N CYS A 161 -21.70 5.04 -7.88
CA CYS A 161 -22.40 6.22 -7.38
C CYS A 161 -22.19 7.46 -8.24
N ALA A 162 -21.00 7.62 -8.83
CA ALA A 162 -20.72 8.72 -9.76
C ALA A 162 -21.43 8.53 -11.10
N GLU A 163 -21.39 7.31 -11.65
CA GLU A 163 -22.06 6.97 -12.92
C GLU A 163 -23.57 7.25 -12.89
N PHE A 164 -24.22 7.01 -11.75
CA PHE A 164 -25.66 7.16 -11.59
C PHE A 164 -26.09 8.50 -10.99
N CYS A 165 -25.18 9.42 -10.74
CA CYS A 165 -25.50 10.72 -10.15
C CYS A 165 -26.08 11.69 -11.22
N PRO A 166 -27.38 12.08 -11.16
CA PRO A 166 -27.97 12.95 -12.17
C PRO A 166 -27.50 14.42 -12.08
N ALA A 167 -26.82 14.77 -10.98
CA ALA A 167 -26.30 16.12 -10.73
C ALA A 167 -24.77 16.19 -10.89
N ASP A 168 -24.11 15.10 -11.34
CA ASP A 168 -22.64 14.99 -11.37
C ASP A 168 -21.96 15.46 -10.07
N ALA A 169 -22.62 15.19 -8.93
CA ALA A 169 -22.17 15.64 -7.63
C ALA A 169 -21.19 14.66 -6.93
N VAL A 170 -21.00 13.46 -7.48
CA VAL A 170 -20.05 12.48 -6.93
C VAL A 170 -18.75 12.57 -7.70
N GLU A 171 -17.70 12.94 -7.00
CA GLU A 171 -16.39 13.21 -7.58
C GLU A 171 -15.32 12.30 -6.98
N ARG A 172 -14.26 12.03 -7.75
CA ARG A 172 -13.10 11.29 -7.25
C ARG A 172 -12.17 12.22 -6.50
N LEU A 173 -11.62 11.76 -5.35
CA LEU A 173 -10.70 12.56 -4.53
C LEU A 173 -9.41 12.90 -5.29
N HIS A 174 -8.86 11.92 -6.04
CA HIS A 174 -7.70 12.14 -6.92
C HIS A 174 -8.03 11.55 -8.30
N PRO A 175 -8.15 12.38 -9.35
CA PRO A 175 -8.49 11.95 -10.71
C PRO A 175 -7.37 11.20 -11.44
#